data_c4a2850a71b2b94dd1a4b791eafde82f
#
_entry.id   c4a2850a71b2b94dd1a4b791eafde82f
#
_cell.length_a   1.000
_cell.length_b   1.000
_cell.length_c   1.000
_cell.angle_alpha   90.00
_cell.angle_beta   90.00
_cell.angle_gamma   90.00
#
_symmetry.space_group_name_H-M   'P 1'
#
loop_
_entity.id
_entity.type
_entity.pdbx_description
1 polymer ?
#
loop_
_entity_poly.entity_id
_entity_poly.type
_entity_poly.pdbx_seq_one_letter_code
_entity_poly.pdbx_strand_id
1 'polypeptide(L)'
;MCKRRSQKSTKDLKQQLIKNRTCQNRDYQGKTFEKKNTTGGEVNSVLKNSVLEKSDILCITNRKLCKDDFLKRIQIIAVAQPKAIVLREKDLSEEEYTILAEKVMHICEKYSVPCILHSFAKAAMTLNVKAIHMPLPLLRKMTPQEKNHFEIIGASCHSLEEAKEAERLGCTYITAGHIFLTDCKKGLPGRGLTFLQNICENVSIPVYAIGGISNENINDVRQTGAAGACIMSGFMKCNNVAEIM
;
A
#
# COMPACT_ATOMS: atom_id res chain seq x y z
N MET A 1 46.59 19.19 -15.47
CA MET A 1 46.18 17.77 -15.61
C MET A 1 44.75 17.62 -15.11
N CYS A 2 43.77 17.61 -16.02
CA CYS A 2 42.35 17.57 -15.68
C CYS A 2 41.82 16.17 -16.01
N LYS A 3 41.39 15.42 -14.96
CA LYS A 3 40.85 14.06 -15.13
C LYS A 3 39.40 14.13 -15.66
N ARG A 4 39.20 13.71 -16.92
CA ARG A 4 37.90 13.48 -17.51
C ARG A 4 37.24 12.29 -16.82
N ARG A 5 36.11 12.49 -16.11
CA ARG A 5 35.19 11.43 -15.72
C ARG A 5 34.29 11.10 -16.90
N SER A 6 34.35 9.86 -17.41
CA SER A 6 33.48 9.37 -18.48
C SER A 6 32.05 9.21 -17.96
N GLN A 7 31.12 9.90 -18.58
CA GLN A 7 29.70 9.66 -18.41
C GLN A 7 29.35 8.35 -19.14
N LYS A 8 28.94 7.31 -18.40
CA LYS A 8 28.36 6.11 -19.00
C LYS A 8 26.99 6.46 -19.57
N SER A 9 26.78 6.10 -20.84
CA SER A 9 25.55 6.36 -21.59
C SER A 9 24.36 5.60 -20.98
N THR A 10 23.16 6.21 -21.02
CA THR A 10 21.88 5.60 -20.64
C THR A 10 21.58 4.28 -21.37
N LYS A 11 22.21 4.03 -22.52
CA LYS A 11 22.15 2.76 -23.26
C LYS A 11 22.88 1.62 -22.53
N ASP A 12 24.01 1.90 -21.89
CA ASP A 12 24.79 0.89 -21.17
C ASP A 12 24.08 0.42 -19.90
N LEU A 13 23.36 1.33 -19.22
CA LEU A 13 22.52 0.99 -18.08
C LEU A 13 21.32 0.10 -18.46
N LYS A 14 20.68 0.38 -19.61
CA LYS A 14 19.58 -0.47 -20.11
C LYS A 14 20.05 -1.88 -20.49
N GLN A 15 21.22 -2.02 -21.10
CA GLN A 15 21.78 -3.33 -21.45
C GLN A 15 22.21 -4.14 -20.24
N GLN A 16 22.68 -3.50 -19.17
CA GLN A 16 23.03 -4.15 -17.91
C GLN A 16 21.79 -4.66 -17.16
N LEU A 17 20.67 -3.92 -17.20
CA LEU A 17 19.38 -4.34 -16.64
C LEU A 17 18.78 -5.54 -17.40
N ILE A 18 18.93 -5.60 -18.72
CA ILE A 18 18.46 -6.74 -19.53
C ILE A 18 19.29 -8.00 -19.27
N LYS A 19 20.60 -7.89 -19.11
CA LYS A 19 21.49 -9.03 -18.79
C LYS A 19 21.21 -9.62 -17.40
N ASN A 20 20.87 -8.80 -16.41
CA ASN A 20 20.52 -9.28 -15.07
C ASN A 20 19.17 -10.03 -15.01
N ARG A 21 18.21 -9.72 -15.89
CA ARG A 21 16.94 -10.47 -16.00
C ARG A 21 17.12 -11.90 -16.55
N THR A 22 18.15 -12.14 -17.39
CA THR A 22 18.36 -13.45 -18.04
C THR A 22 19.12 -14.43 -17.15
N CYS A 23 19.85 -13.99 -16.13
CA CYS A 23 20.61 -14.88 -15.23
C CYS A 23 19.80 -15.40 -14.04
N GLN A 24 18.68 -14.77 -13.64
CA GLN A 24 17.89 -15.20 -12.47
C GLN A 24 16.85 -16.26 -12.77
N ASN A 25 16.63 -16.66 -14.04
CA ASN A 25 15.60 -17.66 -14.40
C ASN A 25 16.15 -19.09 -14.60
N ARG A 26 17.36 -19.44 -14.14
CA ARG A 26 17.94 -20.76 -14.40
C ARG A 26 18.08 -21.72 -13.23
N ASP A 27 17.73 -21.35 -11.99
CA ASP A 27 18.04 -22.20 -10.81
C ASP A 27 16.82 -22.66 -10.00
N TYR A 28 15.67 -22.94 -10.63
CA TYR A 28 14.56 -23.61 -9.93
C TYR A 28 13.83 -24.60 -10.84
N GLN A 29 14.51 -25.72 -11.16
CA GLN A 29 13.83 -26.96 -11.54
C GLN A 29 14.52 -28.15 -10.87
N GLY A 30 13.76 -28.91 -10.07
CA GLY A 30 14.07 -30.26 -9.72
C GLY A 30 14.11 -30.62 -8.24
N LYS A 31 12.93 -30.90 -7.64
CA LYS A 31 12.77 -32.01 -6.70
C LYS A 31 11.30 -32.42 -6.61
N THR A 32 10.97 -33.49 -7.27
CA THR A 32 9.71 -34.24 -7.09
C THR A 32 9.69 -34.90 -5.72
N PHE A 33 8.61 -34.71 -4.96
CA PHE A 33 8.32 -35.46 -3.75
C PHE A 33 7.28 -36.53 -4.03
N GLU A 34 7.69 -37.79 -3.83
CA GLU A 34 6.83 -38.98 -3.89
C GLU A 34 5.78 -38.97 -2.77
N LYS A 35 4.54 -39.28 -3.14
CA LYS A 35 3.43 -39.51 -2.21
C LYS A 35 3.62 -40.87 -1.52
N LYS A 36 3.74 -40.89 -0.20
CA LYS A 36 3.44 -42.08 0.62
C LYS A 36 2.02 -41.96 1.18
N ASN A 37 1.18 -42.91 0.76
CA ASN A 37 -0.14 -43.14 1.37
C ASN A 37 0.02 -43.77 2.74
N THR A 38 -0.61 -43.21 3.77
CA THR A 38 -1.04 -43.90 4.97
C THR A 38 -2.43 -43.49 5.38
N THR A 39 -3.28 -44.49 5.52
CA THR A 39 -4.70 -44.47 5.92
C THR A 39 -4.87 -44.11 7.39
N GLY A 40 -5.98 -43.42 7.69
CA GLY A 40 -6.66 -43.60 8.98
C GLY A 40 -6.94 -42.32 9.78
N GLY A 41 -8.23 -42.01 10.01
CA GLY A 41 -8.69 -41.41 11.24
C GLY A 41 -9.16 -39.98 11.19
N GLU A 42 -10.46 -39.84 11.29
CA GLU A 42 -11.30 -38.66 11.54
C GLU A 42 -10.69 -37.63 12.51
N VAL A 43 -10.11 -36.57 12.00
CA VAL A 43 -9.92 -35.27 12.71
C VAL A 43 -9.96 -34.12 11.69
N ASN A 44 -10.96 -34.05 10.83
CA ASN A 44 -10.99 -33.04 9.75
C ASN A 44 -12.38 -32.46 9.50
N SER A 45 -13.08 -32.02 10.55
CA SER A 45 -14.33 -31.28 10.36
C SER A 45 -14.39 -29.87 10.96
N VAL A 46 -13.33 -29.38 11.60
CA VAL A 46 -13.33 -28.04 12.22
C VAL A 46 -12.50 -27.00 11.47
N LEU A 47 -11.71 -27.41 10.46
CA LEU A 47 -10.81 -26.48 9.73
C LEU A 47 -11.29 -26.09 8.32
N LYS A 48 -12.52 -26.44 7.94
CA LYS A 48 -13.05 -26.15 6.60
C LYS A 48 -14.21 -25.18 6.61
N ASN A 49 -14.18 -24.03 7.29
CA ASN A 49 -15.11 -22.90 7.05
C ASN A 49 -14.63 -21.58 7.65
N SER A 50 -13.35 -21.33 7.82
CA SER A 50 -12.88 -19.96 7.82
C SER A 50 -12.65 -19.56 6.35
N VAL A 51 -13.68 -19.04 5.71
CA VAL A 51 -13.49 -18.08 4.63
C VAL A 51 -12.62 -17.00 5.28
N LEU A 52 -11.34 -16.95 4.92
CA LEU A 52 -10.44 -15.86 5.32
C LEU A 52 -11.11 -14.60 4.78
N GLU A 53 -11.85 -13.89 5.63
CA GLU A 53 -12.37 -12.57 5.29
C GLU A 53 -11.15 -11.74 4.91
N LYS A 54 -11.13 -11.28 3.66
CA LYS A 54 -10.03 -10.45 3.17
C LYS A 54 -9.95 -9.23 4.06
N SER A 55 -8.78 -8.97 4.62
CA SER A 55 -8.53 -7.79 5.45
C SER A 55 -9.10 -6.52 4.79
N ASP A 56 -9.74 -5.66 5.57
CA ASP A 56 -10.20 -4.33 5.19
C ASP A 56 -9.19 -3.22 5.54
N ILE A 57 -7.97 -3.61 5.94
CA ILE A 57 -6.92 -2.70 6.41
C ILE A 57 -5.91 -2.41 5.30
N LEU A 58 -5.68 -1.12 5.03
CA LEU A 58 -4.59 -0.61 4.20
C LEU A 58 -3.38 -0.27 5.08
N CYS A 59 -2.23 -0.85 4.78
CA CYS A 59 -0.96 -0.46 5.39
C CYS A 59 -0.41 0.78 4.69
N ILE A 60 -0.19 1.88 5.41
CA ILE A 60 0.50 3.06 4.88
C ILE A 60 1.94 3.05 5.39
N THR A 61 2.91 3.17 4.50
CA THR A 61 4.31 3.13 4.92
C THR A 61 4.83 4.50 5.40
N ASN A 62 5.82 4.45 6.26
CA ASN A 62 6.72 5.54 6.60
C ASN A 62 8.00 4.92 7.19
N ARG A 63 9.05 4.77 6.36
CA ARG A 63 10.29 4.10 6.76
C ARG A 63 10.99 4.74 7.97
N LYS A 64 10.80 6.06 8.18
CA LYS A 64 11.37 6.77 9.33
C LYS A 64 10.79 6.35 10.69
N LEU A 65 9.65 5.66 10.70
CA LEU A 65 9.05 5.12 11.91
C LEU A 65 9.53 3.70 12.23
N CYS A 66 10.16 3.01 11.28
CA CYS A 66 10.70 1.67 11.50
C CYS A 66 11.92 1.72 12.40
N LYS A 67 12.00 0.81 13.38
CA LYS A 67 13.17 0.59 14.23
C LYS A 67 14.13 -0.43 13.61
N ASP A 68 13.63 -1.29 12.77
CA ASP A 68 14.28 -2.36 12.05
C ASP A 68 14.47 -2.02 10.55
N ASP A 69 15.04 -2.95 9.79
CA ASP A 69 15.17 -2.80 8.34
C ASP A 69 13.79 -2.68 7.67
N PHE A 70 13.63 -1.65 6.85
CA PHE A 70 12.35 -1.32 6.23
C PHE A 70 11.83 -2.44 5.31
N LEU A 71 12.68 -3.07 4.50
CA LEU A 71 12.25 -4.12 3.59
C LEU A 71 11.86 -5.39 4.34
N LYS A 72 12.55 -5.72 5.44
CA LYS A 72 12.13 -6.79 6.34
C LYS A 72 10.77 -6.48 6.97
N ARG A 73 10.53 -5.22 7.38
CA ARG A 73 9.24 -4.78 7.90
C ARG A 73 8.13 -4.96 6.86
N ILE A 74 8.35 -4.55 5.62
CA ILE A 74 7.40 -4.76 4.51
C ILE A 74 7.12 -6.25 4.30
N GLN A 75 8.13 -7.10 4.37
CA GLN A 75 7.94 -8.56 4.24
C GLN A 75 7.05 -9.12 5.37
N ILE A 76 7.28 -8.73 6.62
CA ILE A 76 6.45 -9.16 7.76
C ILE A 76 4.99 -8.70 7.58
N ILE A 77 4.78 -7.45 7.13
CA ILE A 77 3.46 -6.91 6.84
C ILE A 77 2.79 -7.67 5.69
N ALA A 78 3.52 -7.97 4.62
CA ALA A 78 2.98 -8.69 3.47
C ALA A 78 2.56 -10.14 3.84
N VAL A 79 3.29 -10.80 4.75
CA VAL A 79 2.89 -12.11 5.32
C VAL A 79 1.54 -12.03 6.03
N ALA A 80 1.24 -10.92 6.71
CA ALA A 80 -0.03 -10.72 7.43
C ALA A 80 -1.21 -10.39 6.50
N GLN A 81 -0.99 -10.27 5.18
CA GLN A 81 -2.04 -10.12 4.16
C GLN A 81 -2.98 -8.90 4.37
N PRO A 82 -2.46 -7.66 4.54
CA PRO A 82 -3.33 -6.50 4.50
C PRO A 82 -4.02 -6.39 3.14
N LYS A 83 -5.10 -5.63 3.05
CA LYS A 83 -5.82 -5.39 1.78
C LYS A 83 -4.90 -4.82 0.69
N ALA A 84 -4.00 -3.93 1.06
CA ALA A 84 -2.91 -3.43 0.22
C ALA A 84 -1.83 -2.75 1.07
N ILE A 85 -0.64 -2.57 0.49
CA ILE A 85 0.42 -1.74 1.04
C ILE A 85 0.53 -0.47 0.18
N VAL A 86 0.33 0.71 0.79
CA VAL A 86 0.50 2.02 0.15
C VAL A 86 1.90 2.52 0.47
N LEU A 87 2.79 2.54 -0.52
CA LEU A 87 4.18 3.00 -0.38
C LEU A 87 4.23 4.53 -0.35
N ARG A 88 4.32 5.11 0.87
CA ARG A 88 4.29 6.55 1.10
C ARG A 88 5.59 7.05 1.73
N GLU A 89 6.56 7.40 0.88
CA GLU A 89 7.88 7.90 1.28
C GLU A 89 8.15 9.27 0.63
N LYS A 90 7.54 10.31 1.19
CA LYS A 90 7.45 11.66 0.60
C LYS A 90 8.76 12.45 0.53
N ASP A 91 9.76 12.03 1.27
CA ASP A 91 11.05 12.71 1.43
C ASP A 91 12.13 12.17 0.49
N LEU A 92 11.79 11.21 -0.36
CA LEU A 92 12.68 10.69 -1.39
C LEU A 92 12.59 11.53 -2.66
N SER A 93 13.68 11.57 -3.42
CA SER A 93 13.65 11.98 -4.81
C SER A 93 12.87 10.96 -5.66
N GLU A 94 12.50 11.32 -6.89
CA GLU A 94 11.78 10.41 -7.78
C GLU A 94 12.60 9.17 -8.13
N GLU A 95 13.92 9.31 -8.32
CA GLU A 95 14.83 8.20 -8.59
C GLU A 95 14.94 7.25 -7.39
N GLU A 96 15.17 7.81 -6.19
CA GLU A 96 15.25 7.03 -4.95
C GLU A 96 13.95 6.29 -4.66
N TYR A 97 12.81 6.97 -4.88
CA TYR A 97 11.48 6.38 -4.72
C TYR A 97 11.26 5.23 -5.70
N THR A 98 11.65 5.39 -6.97
CA THR A 98 11.52 4.36 -8.01
C THR A 98 12.30 3.10 -7.63
N ILE A 99 13.57 3.26 -7.18
CA ILE A 99 14.41 2.13 -6.74
C ILE A 99 13.81 1.42 -5.52
N LEU A 100 13.25 2.17 -4.57
CA LEU A 100 12.60 1.59 -3.41
C LEU A 100 11.30 0.88 -3.79
N ALA A 101 10.51 1.49 -4.67
CA ALA A 101 9.24 0.94 -5.15
C ALA A 101 9.43 -0.42 -5.83
N GLU A 102 10.44 -0.59 -6.69
CA GLU A 102 10.78 -1.88 -7.31
C GLU A 102 10.99 -2.98 -6.26
N LYS A 103 11.75 -2.69 -5.19
CA LYS A 103 12.03 -3.65 -4.11
C LYS A 103 10.77 -4.01 -3.32
N VAL A 104 9.96 -3.00 -2.99
CA VAL A 104 8.71 -3.22 -2.24
C VAL A 104 7.68 -3.98 -3.08
N MET A 105 7.54 -3.64 -4.36
CA MET A 105 6.66 -4.35 -5.30
C MET A 105 7.04 -5.83 -5.42
N HIS A 106 8.33 -6.14 -5.53
CA HIS A 106 8.80 -7.53 -5.58
C HIS A 106 8.41 -8.32 -4.32
N ILE A 107 8.51 -7.69 -3.13
CA ILE A 107 8.03 -8.31 -1.88
C ILE A 107 6.51 -8.50 -1.93
N CYS A 108 5.76 -7.48 -2.32
CA CYS A 108 4.30 -7.54 -2.39
C CYS A 108 3.82 -8.63 -3.36
N GLU A 109 4.45 -8.74 -4.53
CA GLU A 109 4.16 -9.76 -5.54
C GLU A 109 4.38 -11.17 -4.99
N LYS A 110 5.52 -11.41 -4.30
CA LYS A 110 5.84 -12.70 -3.68
C LYS A 110 4.74 -13.19 -2.71
N TYR A 111 4.09 -12.27 -2.00
CA TYR A 111 3.04 -12.57 -1.03
C TYR A 111 1.63 -12.30 -1.55
N SER A 112 1.48 -11.96 -2.85
CA SER A 112 0.18 -11.64 -3.49
C SER A 112 -0.59 -10.52 -2.78
N VAL A 113 0.11 -9.52 -2.24
CA VAL A 113 -0.47 -8.31 -1.64
C VAL A 113 -0.39 -7.17 -2.65
N PRO A 114 -1.50 -6.45 -2.96
CA PRO A 114 -1.46 -5.28 -3.82
C PRO A 114 -0.53 -4.19 -3.29
N CYS A 115 0.30 -3.61 -4.17
CA CYS A 115 1.12 -2.45 -3.86
C CYS A 115 0.57 -1.22 -4.57
N ILE A 116 0.27 -0.16 -3.80
CA ILE A 116 -0.23 1.12 -4.30
C ILE A 116 0.89 2.14 -4.13
N LEU A 117 1.32 2.79 -5.21
CA LEU A 117 2.33 3.85 -5.11
C LEU A 117 1.68 5.18 -4.70
N HIS A 118 2.42 6.04 -4.00
CA HIS A 118 1.87 7.27 -3.45
C HIS A 118 2.62 8.49 -3.99
N SER A 119 1.89 9.46 -4.55
CA SER A 119 2.35 10.78 -5.03
C SER A 119 3.23 10.81 -6.27
N PHE A 120 4.04 9.81 -6.53
CA PHE A 120 5.02 9.78 -7.62
C PHE A 120 4.42 9.15 -8.88
N ALA A 121 3.60 9.92 -9.61
CA ALA A 121 2.90 9.42 -10.81
C ALA A 121 3.86 8.96 -11.91
N LYS A 122 4.95 9.69 -12.15
CA LYS A 122 5.95 9.31 -13.18
C LYS A 122 6.66 8.00 -12.82
N ALA A 123 7.06 7.82 -11.54
CA ALA A 123 7.63 6.57 -11.07
C ALA A 123 6.64 5.41 -11.27
N ALA A 124 5.37 5.60 -10.92
CA ALA A 124 4.33 4.59 -11.10
C ALA A 124 4.13 4.22 -12.58
N MET A 125 4.12 5.20 -13.47
CA MET A 125 4.03 4.97 -14.93
C MET A 125 5.27 4.26 -15.48
N THR A 126 6.47 4.65 -15.05
CA THR A 126 7.74 4.01 -15.44
C THR A 126 7.77 2.54 -15.04
N LEU A 127 7.27 2.22 -13.85
CA LEU A 127 7.18 0.85 -13.32
C LEU A 127 5.93 0.09 -13.82
N ASN A 128 5.10 0.72 -14.67
CA ASN A 128 3.83 0.19 -15.17
C ASN A 128 2.86 -0.24 -14.07
N VAL A 129 2.87 0.46 -12.92
CA VAL A 129 1.93 0.23 -11.81
C VAL A 129 0.58 0.85 -12.15
N LYS A 130 -0.51 0.10 -11.94
CA LYS A 130 -1.88 0.53 -12.26
C LYS A 130 -2.65 1.09 -11.05
N ALA A 131 -1.99 1.19 -9.88
CA ALA A 131 -2.60 1.68 -8.65
C ALA A 131 -1.79 2.83 -8.04
N ILE A 132 -2.45 3.98 -7.83
CA ILE A 132 -1.82 5.16 -7.24
C ILE A 132 -2.72 5.80 -6.18
N HIS A 133 -2.11 6.36 -5.13
CA HIS A 133 -2.78 7.20 -4.15
C HIS A 133 -2.19 8.62 -4.17
N MET A 134 -3.04 9.63 -4.30
CA MET A 134 -2.63 11.01 -4.51
C MET A 134 -3.14 11.95 -3.39
N PRO A 135 -2.32 12.88 -2.91
CA PRO A 135 -2.84 14.09 -2.29
C PRO A 135 -3.75 14.84 -3.29
N LEU A 136 -4.90 15.33 -2.86
CA LEU A 136 -5.87 15.99 -3.74
C LEU A 136 -5.28 17.16 -4.58
N PRO A 137 -4.37 18.01 -4.05
CA PRO A 137 -3.72 19.04 -4.86
C PRO A 137 -2.86 18.48 -6.02
N LEU A 138 -2.27 17.29 -5.87
CA LEU A 138 -1.53 16.64 -6.95
C LEU A 138 -2.47 15.96 -7.94
N LEU A 139 -3.56 15.35 -7.46
CA LEU A 139 -4.58 14.75 -8.33
C LEU A 139 -5.20 15.77 -9.29
N ARG A 140 -5.47 16.99 -8.82
CA ARG A 140 -5.98 18.11 -9.65
C ARG A 140 -5.06 18.45 -10.82
N LYS A 141 -3.75 18.21 -10.68
CA LYS A 141 -2.73 18.52 -11.69
C LYS A 141 -2.50 17.38 -12.69
N MET A 142 -3.03 16.21 -12.43
CA MET A 142 -2.88 15.07 -13.34
C MET A 142 -3.65 15.31 -14.63
N THR A 143 -2.97 15.09 -15.75
CA THR A 143 -3.59 15.15 -17.08
C THR A 143 -4.53 13.95 -17.29
N PRO A 144 -5.50 14.02 -18.24
CA PRO A 144 -6.34 12.88 -18.58
C PRO A 144 -5.54 11.65 -19.00
N GLN A 145 -4.43 11.82 -19.71
CA GLN A 145 -3.54 10.73 -20.15
C GLN A 145 -2.89 10.03 -18.97
N GLU A 146 -2.41 10.79 -17.97
CA GLU A 146 -1.84 10.21 -16.75
C GLU A 146 -2.91 9.44 -15.96
N LYS A 147 -4.12 10.01 -15.83
CA LYS A 147 -5.23 9.33 -15.13
C LYS A 147 -5.63 8.02 -15.81
N ASN A 148 -5.70 8.00 -17.15
CA ASN A 148 -6.05 6.83 -17.94
C ASN A 148 -5.02 5.68 -17.83
N HIS A 149 -3.79 5.96 -17.36
CA HIS A 149 -2.81 4.92 -17.07
C HIS A 149 -3.23 4.04 -15.89
N PHE A 150 -3.94 4.61 -14.91
CA PHE A 150 -4.26 3.96 -13.64
C PHE A 150 -5.66 3.36 -13.65
N GLU A 151 -5.77 2.13 -13.15
CA GLU A 151 -7.03 1.43 -12.90
C GLU A 151 -7.58 1.76 -11.50
N ILE A 152 -6.66 2.05 -10.56
CA ILE A 152 -6.98 2.40 -9.18
C ILE A 152 -6.36 3.76 -8.86
N ILE A 153 -7.20 4.75 -8.57
CA ILE A 153 -6.79 6.08 -8.12
C ILE A 153 -7.42 6.33 -6.75
N GLY A 154 -6.58 6.46 -5.73
CA GLY A 154 -7.01 6.88 -4.41
C GLY A 154 -6.69 8.35 -4.15
N ALA A 155 -7.45 9.02 -3.28
CA ALA A 155 -7.13 10.36 -2.82
C ALA A 155 -7.27 10.52 -1.30
N SER A 156 -6.42 11.40 -0.73
CA SER A 156 -6.55 11.83 0.67
C SER A 156 -7.48 13.03 0.77
N CYS A 157 -8.55 12.92 1.57
CA CYS A 157 -9.59 13.93 1.76
C CYS A 157 -9.73 14.31 3.23
N HIS A 158 -9.99 15.61 3.46
CA HIS A 158 -10.11 16.19 4.80
C HIS A 158 -11.44 16.95 5.01
N SER A 159 -12.32 16.97 4.02
CA SER A 159 -13.69 17.50 4.12
C SER A 159 -14.63 16.73 3.20
N LEU A 160 -15.93 16.93 3.36
CA LEU A 160 -16.94 16.37 2.47
C LEU A 160 -16.80 16.90 1.03
N GLU A 161 -16.47 18.20 0.89
CA GLU A 161 -16.25 18.86 -0.40
C GLU A 161 -15.07 18.21 -1.14
N GLU A 162 -13.95 17.96 -0.42
CA GLU A 162 -12.79 17.26 -0.97
C GLU A 162 -13.13 15.81 -1.38
N ALA A 163 -13.96 15.12 -0.62
CA ALA A 163 -14.40 13.76 -0.93
C ALA A 163 -15.26 13.72 -2.21
N LYS A 164 -16.23 14.61 -2.33
CA LYS A 164 -17.06 14.76 -3.54
C LYS A 164 -16.24 15.22 -4.75
N GLU A 165 -15.24 16.05 -4.54
CA GLU A 165 -14.33 16.46 -5.61
C GLU A 165 -13.47 15.31 -6.09
N ALA A 166 -12.88 14.51 -5.18
CA ALA A 166 -12.07 13.35 -5.52
C ALA A 166 -12.88 12.34 -6.34
N GLU A 167 -14.14 12.09 -5.97
CA GLU A 167 -15.05 11.23 -6.75
C GLU A 167 -15.27 11.79 -8.16
N ARG A 168 -15.59 13.10 -8.32
CA ARG A 168 -15.72 13.74 -9.65
C ARG A 168 -14.43 13.70 -10.47
N LEU A 169 -13.27 13.71 -9.83
CA LEU A 169 -11.97 13.59 -10.50
C LEU A 169 -11.62 12.17 -10.93
N GLY A 170 -12.49 11.17 -10.66
CA GLY A 170 -12.34 9.79 -11.08
C GLY A 170 -11.59 8.91 -10.08
N CYS A 171 -11.55 9.27 -8.80
CA CYS A 171 -11.03 8.37 -7.78
C CYS A 171 -11.90 7.12 -7.65
N THR A 172 -11.26 5.97 -7.45
CA THR A 172 -11.90 4.68 -7.21
C THR A 172 -12.05 4.37 -5.72
N TYR A 173 -11.37 5.12 -4.86
CA TYR A 173 -11.51 5.13 -3.41
C TYR A 173 -10.93 6.42 -2.81
N ILE A 174 -11.27 6.71 -1.57
CA ILE A 174 -10.67 7.83 -0.82
C ILE A 174 -10.22 7.39 0.56
N THR A 175 -9.28 8.15 1.15
CA THR A 175 -9.01 8.10 2.59
C THR A 175 -9.55 9.36 3.24
N ALA A 176 -10.30 9.22 4.35
CA ALA A 176 -10.89 10.32 5.10
C ALA A 176 -10.27 10.44 6.50
N GLY A 177 -9.83 11.61 6.89
CA GLY A 177 -9.24 11.78 8.21
C GLY A 177 -8.65 13.15 8.49
N HIS A 178 -8.01 13.24 9.67
CA HIS A 178 -7.73 12.18 10.65
C HIS A 178 -8.93 12.02 11.60
N ILE A 179 -9.30 10.79 11.88
CA ILE A 179 -10.53 10.50 12.63
C ILE A 179 -10.32 10.67 14.14
N PHE A 180 -9.26 10.08 14.68
CA PHE A 180 -8.91 10.16 16.10
C PHE A 180 -7.60 10.92 16.29
N LEU A 181 -7.27 11.28 17.53
CA LEU A 181 -5.99 11.89 17.88
C LEU A 181 -4.83 11.04 17.39
N THR A 182 -3.81 11.69 16.85
CA THR A 182 -2.64 10.99 16.30
C THR A 182 -1.39 11.87 16.39
N ASP A 183 -0.25 11.25 16.70
CA ASP A 183 1.05 11.92 16.74
C ASP A 183 1.44 12.59 15.42
N CYS A 184 0.92 12.08 14.30
CA CYS A 184 1.18 12.65 12.98
C CYS A 184 0.51 14.01 12.74
N LYS A 185 -0.43 14.41 13.61
CA LYS A 185 -1.20 15.67 13.58
C LYS A 185 -1.29 16.28 14.97
N LYS A 186 -0.15 16.36 15.68
CA LYS A 186 -0.09 16.92 17.04
C LYS A 186 -0.78 18.28 17.11
N GLY A 187 -1.60 18.46 18.15
CA GLY A 187 -2.31 19.70 18.42
C GLY A 187 -3.60 19.92 17.61
N LEU A 188 -3.93 19.03 16.66
CA LEU A 188 -5.21 19.10 15.96
C LEU A 188 -6.18 18.05 16.53
N PRO A 189 -7.43 18.41 16.87
CA PRO A 189 -8.44 17.47 17.29
C PRO A 189 -8.80 16.52 16.16
N GLY A 190 -9.10 15.25 16.49
CA GLY A 190 -9.67 14.31 15.53
C GLY A 190 -11.03 14.80 15.02
N ARG A 191 -11.37 14.47 13.77
CA ARG A 191 -12.65 14.88 13.16
C ARG A 191 -13.83 14.06 13.64
N GLY A 192 -13.57 12.89 14.21
CA GLY A 192 -14.58 12.00 14.83
C GLY A 192 -15.33 11.13 13.82
N LEU A 193 -16.14 10.23 14.37
CA LEU A 193 -16.90 9.23 13.60
C LEU A 193 -18.07 9.86 12.83
N THR A 194 -18.71 10.92 13.35
CA THR A 194 -19.79 11.65 12.67
C THR A 194 -19.29 12.26 11.34
N PHE A 195 -18.08 12.81 11.34
CA PHE A 195 -17.45 13.29 10.10
C PHE A 195 -17.24 12.16 9.09
N LEU A 196 -16.74 11.00 9.54
CA LEU A 196 -16.52 9.85 8.69
C LEU A 196 -17.84 9.32 8.11
N GLN A 197 -18.85 9.14 8.95
CA GLN A 197 -20.18 8.70 8.54
C GLN A 197 -20.79 9.65 7.50
N ASN A 198 -20.73 10.96 7.72
CA ASN A 198 -21.24 11.95 6.76
C ASN A 198 -20.55 11.85 5.39
N ILE A 199 -19.24 11.53 5.34
CA ILE A 199 -18.57 11.27 4.06
C ILE A 199 -19.08 9.99 3.44
N CYS A 200 -19.16 8.87 4.19
CA CYS A 200 -19.61 7.58 3.68
C CYS A 200 -21.04 7.65 3.09
N GLU A 201 -21.92 8.44 3.68
CA GLU A 201 -23.30 8.63 3.21
C GLU A 201 -23.41 9.52 1.96
N ASN A 202 -22.38 10.31 1.62
CA ASN A 202 -22.45 11.32 0.57
C ASN A 202 -21.53 11.08 -0.63
N VAL A 203 -20.78 9.98 -0.66
CA VAL A 203 -20.00 9.53 -1.82
C VAL A 203 -20.31 8.08 -2.14
N SER A 204 -20.19 7.70 -3.41
CA SER A 204 -20.49 6.33 -3.87
C SER A 204 -19.26 5.42 -3.88
N ILE A 205 -18.06 6.00 -3.80
CA ILE A 205 -16.80 5.25 -3.80
C ILE A 205 -16.37 4.83 -2.38
N PRO A 206 -15.65 3.71 -2.23
CA PRO A 206 -15.17 3.23 -0.95
C PRO A 206 -14.38 4.29 -0.16
N VAL A 207 -14.72 4.45 1.12
CA VAL A 207 -14.06 5.37 2.06
C VAL A 207 -13.25 4.56 3.06
N TYR A 208 -11.96 4.83 3.17
CA TYR A 208 -11.09 4.28 4.20
C TYR A 208 -10.77 5.34 5.25
N ALA A 209 -11.04 5.04 6.50
CA ALA A 209 -10.70 5.93 7.61
C ALA A 209 -9.18 5.98 7.84
N ILE A 210 -8.63 7.13 8.24
CA ILE A 210 -7.22 7.26 8.59
C ILE A 210 -7.02 8.17 9.80
N GLY A 211 -6.03 7.85 10.64
CA GLY A 211 -5.55 8.67 11.75
C GLY A 211 -6.07 8.21 13.11
N GLY A 212 -5.13 7.74 13.95
CA GLY A 212 -5.38 7.28 15.30
C GLY A 212 -6.18 5.97 15.42
N ILE A 213 -6.20 5.17 14.34
CA ILE A 213 -6.94 3.90 14.30
C ILE A 213 -6.08 2.77 14.86
N SER A 214 -6.70 1.97 15.72
CA SER A 214 -6.16 0.79 16.39
C SER A 214 -7.24 -0.29 16.54
N ASN A 215 -6.87 -1.47 17.06
CA ASN A 215 -7.82 -2.54 17.35
C ASN A 215 -8.92 -2.15 18.34
N GLU A 216 -8.67 -1.13 19.17
CA GLU A 216 -9.63 -0.67 20.17
C GLU A 216 -10.80 0.12 19.56
N ASN A 217 -10.60 0.75 18.38
CA ASN A 217 -11.59 1.65 17.77
C ASN A 217 -11.98 1.30 16.33
N ILE A 218 -11.38 0.27 15.73
CA ILE A 218 -11.65 -0.11 14.34
C ILE A 218 -13.09 -0.56 14.12
N ASN A 219 -13.73 -1.16 15.13
CA ASN A 219 -15.12 -1.58 15.03
C ASN A 219 -16.07 -0.37 14.96
N ASP A 220 -15.78 0.70 15.67
CA ASP A 220 -16.55 1.95 15.58
C ASP A 220 -16.40 2.58 14.19
N VAL A 221 -15.20 2.49 13.61
CA VAL A 221 -14.96 2.91 12.22
C VAL A 221 -15.83 2.13 11.23
N ARG A 222 -15.89 0.80 11.36
CA ARG A 222 -16.70 -0.06 10.49
C ARG A 222 -18.19 0.28 10.57
N GLN A 223 -18.70 0.65 11.74
CA GLN A 223 -20.10 1.03 11.96
C GLN A 223 -20.49 2.33 11.22
N THR A 224 -19.55 3.16 10.80
CA THR A 224 -19.85 4.38 10.01
C THR A 224 -20.15 4.13 8.54
N GLY A 225 -20.08 2.89 8.07
CA GLY A 225 -20.16 2.55 6.63
C GLY A 225 -18.83 2.68 5.89
N ALA A 226 -17.71 2.91 6.58
CA ALA A 226 -16.39 2.91 5.98
C ALA A 226 -16.04 1.50 5.43
N ALA A 227 -15.41 1.47 4.26
CA ALA A 227 -14.95 0.24 3.62
C ALA A 227 -13.74 -0.41 4.33
N GLY A 228 -13.17 0.27 5.32
CA GLY A 228 -12.04 -0.19 6.12
C GLY A 228 -11.22 0.96 6.67
N ALA A 229 -9.99 0.64 7.05
CA ALA A 229 -9.09 1.58 7.72
C ALA A 229 -7.69 1.61 7.11
N CYS A 230 -7.01 2.75 7.27
CA CYS A 230 -5.61 2.95 6.96
C CYS A 230 -4.81 3.06 8.27
N ILE A 231 -3.83 2.19 8.45
CA ILE A 231 -2.94 2.20 9.62
C ILE A 231 -1.51 2.43 9.17
N MET A 232 -0.81 3.39 9.78
CA MET A 232 0.58 3.72 9.47
C MET A 232 1.51 3.40 10.64
N SER A 233 1.43 4.17 11.73
CA SER A 233 2.34 4.04 12.87
C SER A 233 2.25 2.67 13.54
N GLY A 234 1.06 2.08 13.60
CA GLY A 234 0.85 0.72 14.10
C GLY A 234 1.76 -0.26 13.37
N PHE A 235 1.62 -0.39 12.05
CA PHE A 235 2.44 -1.30 11.24
C PHE A 235 3.94 -1.02 11.28
N MET A 236 4.35 0.26 11.30
CA MET A 236 5.76 0.63 11.25
C MET A 236 6.47 0.44 12.60
N LYS A 237 5.74 0.51 13.73
CA LYS A 237 6.33 0.51 15.08
C LYS A 237 6.05 -0.78 15.88
N CYS A 238 5.07 -1.60 15.49
CA CYS A 238 4.66 -2.78 16.26
C CYS A 238 5.77 -3.84 16.33
N ASN A 239 5.76 -4.58 17.42
CA ASN A 239 6.59 -5.78 17.54
C ASN A 239 5.95 -6.98 16.85
N ASN A 240 4.61 -7.04 16.85
CA ASN A 240 3.83 -8.12 16.26
C ASN A 240 2.74 -7.55 15.33
N VAL A 241 2.84 -7.81 14.03
CA VAL A 241 1.89 -7.33 13.02
C VAL A 241 0.52 -7.98 13.17
N ALA A 242 0.43 -9.21 13.69
CA ALA A 242 -0.84 -9.91 13.89
C ALA A 242 -1.76 -9.20 14.92
N GLU A 243 -1.20 -8.35 15.78
CA GLU A 243 -1.99 -7.52 16.73
C GLU A 243 -2.67 -6.31 16.06
N ILE A 244 -2.43 -6.09 14.76
CA ILE A 244 -2.96 -4.95 14.00
C ILE A 244 -4.01 -5.41 12.99
N MET A 245 -3.92 -6.69 12.62
CA MET A 245 -4.81 -7.33 11.64
C MET A 245 -6.06 -7.91 12.30
#